data_c43462fa0c1ba9b2e3ca20ee3fad663c
#
_entry.id   c43462fa0c1ba9b2e3ca20ee3fad663c
#
_cell.length_a   1.000
_cell.length_b   1.000
_cell.length_c   1.000
_cell.angle_alpha   90.00
_cell.angle_beta   90.00
_cell.angle_gamma   90.00
#
_symmetry.space_group_name_H-M   'P 1'
#
loop_
_entity.id
_entity.type
_entity.pdbx_description
1 polymer ?
#
loop_
_entity_poly.entity_id
_entity_poly.type
_entity_poly.pdbx_seq_one_letter_code
_entity_poly.pdbx_strand_id
1 'polypeptide(L)' 'MAKQKDIWKFNEDEWKVHITDSQLLKSVCQTFNLLNQIDRCTKYYDGDMNNPIAWDILVPDTFIDDVKKYIKDFV' A
#
# COMPACT_ATOMS: atom_id res chain seq x y z
N MET A 1 -7.02 -0.54 -20.97
CA MET A 1 -7.09 0.25 -20.24
C MET A 1 -5.92 0.63 -19.62
N ALA A 2 -5.69 1.66 -19.58
CA ALA A 2 -4.59 2.05 -18.96
C ALA A 2 -4.67 1.68 -17.57
N LYS A 3 -3.69 1.07 -17.10
CA LYS A 3 -3.69 0.71 -15.85
C LYS A 3 -3.19 1.79 -15.04
N GLN A 4 -3.92 2.18 -14.11
CA GLN A 4 -3.44 3.15 -13.28
C GLN A 4 -2.26 2.66 -12.52
N LYS A 5 -1.36 3.50 -12.19
CA LYS A 5 -0.23 3.09 -11.43
C LYS A 5 -0.56 3.05 -9.97
N ASP A 6 -0.44 1.87 -9.39
CA ASP A 6 -0.70 1.68 -7.99
C ASP A 6 0.55 1.80 -7.14
N ILE A 7 1.71 1.84 -7.75
CA ILE A 7 2.98 1.94 -7.05
C ILE A 7 3.82 2.99 -7.75
N TRP A 8 4.27 3.99 -6.99
CA TRP A 8 5.09 5.05 -7.58
C TRP A 8 6.10 5.56 -6.58
N LYS A 9 7.17 6.17 -7.09
CA LYS A 9 8.23 6.66 -6.25
C LYS A 9 7.80 7.96 -5.59
N PHE A 10 7.91 8.00 -4.27
CA PHE A 10 7.51 9.17 -3.49
C PHE A 10 8.71 10.08 -3.23
N ASN A 11 9.86 9.50 -2.89
CA ASN A 11 11.10 10.24 -2.73
C ASN A 11 12.24 9.27 -3.00
N GLU A 12 13.49 9.70 -2.74
CA GLU A 12 14.65 8.86 -3.08
C GLU A 12 14.67 7.53 -2.34
N ASP A 13 14.10 7.49 -1.15
CA ASP A 13 14.20 6.31 -0.31
C ASP A 13 12.90 5.54 -0.16
N GLU A 14 11.80 6.09 -0.63
CA GLU A 14 10.48 5.50 -0.36
C GLU A 14 9.58 5.52 -1.57
N TRP A 15 8.67 4.57 -1.59
CA TRP A 15 7.65 4.44 -2.63
C TRP A 15 6.29 4.45 -1.97
N LYS A 16 5.29 4.89 -2.70
CA LYS A 16 3.91 4.79 -2.24
C LYS A 16 3.24 3.63 -2.95
N VAL A 17 2.47 2.86 -2.19
CA VAL A 17 1.73 1.72 -2.71
C VAL A 17 0.26 1.94 -2.39
N HIS A 18 -0.56 2.00 -3.44
CA HIS A 18 -2.00 2.22 -3.31
C HIS A 18 -2.70 0.86 -3.22
N ILE A 19 -3.41 0.63 -2.15
CA ILE A 19 -4.08 -0.64 -1.89
C ILE A 19 -5.56 -0.38 -1.62
N THR A 20 -6.41 -1.14 -2.30
CA THR A 20 -7.86 -1.03 -2.13
C THR A 20 -8.47 -2.23 -1.41
N ASP A 21 -7.65 -3.25 -1.10
CA ASP A 21 -8.13 -4.45 -0.44
C ASP A 21 -7.57 -4.49 0.98
N SER A 22 -8.43 -4.46 1.98
CA SER A 22 -7.98 -4.42 3.37
C SER A 22 -7.20 -5.67 3.77
N GLN A 23 -7.54 -6.82 3.20
CA GLN A 23 -6.80 -8.04 3.51
C GLN A 23 -5.40 -7.99 2.94
N LEU A 24 -5.26 -7.47 1.73
CA LEU A 24 -3.94 -7.29 1.14
C LEU A 24 -3.13 -6.31 1.96
N LEU A 25 -3.75 -5.22 2.41
CA LEU A 25 -3.06 -4.24 3.24
C LEU A 25 -2.49 -4.90 4.49
N LYS A 26 -3.31 -5.67 5.20
CA LYS A 26 -2.87 -6.33 6.41
C LYS A 26 -1.76 -7.33 6.12
N SER A 27 -1.91 -8.11 5.05
CA SER A 27 -0.92 -9.12 4.68
C SER A 27 0.43 -8.49 4.35
N VAL A 28 0.42 -7.42 3.57
CA VAL A 28 1.65 -6.74 3.20
C VAL A 28 2.32 -6.15 4.45
N CYS A 29 1.54 -5.48 5.28
CA CYS A 29 2.10 -4.84 6.46
C CYS A 29 2.65 -5.85 7.45
N GLN A 30 2.02 -7.01 7.58
CA GLN A 30 2.52 -8.05 8.46
C GLN A 30 3.76 -8.72 7.88
N THR A 31 3.74 -9.02 6.60
CA THR A 31 4.84 -9.73 5.95
C THR A 31 6.12 -8.89 5.93
N PHE A 32 5.99 -7.59 5.71
CA PHE A 32 7.15 -6.71 5.58
C PHE A 32 7.37 -5.83 6.80
N ASN A 33 6.68 -6.14 7.91
CA ASN A 33 6.83 -5.41 9.15
C ASN A 33 6.54 -3.93 9.00
N LEU A 34 5.45 -3.62 8.33
CA LEU A 34 5.03 -2.24 8.09
C LEU A 34 3.76 -1.90 8.86
N LEU A 35 3.50 -2.58 9.97
CA LEU A 35 2.27 -2.35 10.72
C LEU A 35 2.12 -0.92 11.20
N ASN A 36 3.22 -0.25 11.50
CA ASN A 36 3.16 1.14 11.92
C ASN A 36 2.69 2.06 10.80
N GLN A 37 2.73 1.61 9.55
CA GLN A 37 2.26 2.42 8.44
C GLN A 37 0.73 2.48 8.38
N ILE A 38 0.05 1.51 8.98
CA ILE A 38 -1.40 1.49 8.93
C ILE A 38 -1.99 2.75 9.56
N ASP A 39 -1.39 3.24 10.64
CA ASP A 39 -1.88 4.44 11.29
C ASP A 39 -1.37 5.72 10.66
N ARG A 40 -0.32 5.63 9.84
CA ARG A 40 0.34 6.81 9.29
C ARG A 40 0.12 6.96 7.80
N CYS A 41 -0.54 6.02 7.18
CA CYS A 41 -0.76 6.06 5.75
C CYS A 41 -1.90 7.01 5.41
N THR A 42 -1.97 7.39 4.14
CA THR A 42 -3.08 8.17 3.65
C THR A 42 -4.27 7.23 3.45
N LYS A 43 -5.41 7.62 3.98
CA LYS A 43 -6.62 6.83 3.86
C LYS A 43 -7.64 7.57 3.01
N TYR A 44 -8.35 6.85 2.18
CA TYR A 44 -9.37 7.42 1.32
C TYR A 44 -10.75 6.92 1.76
N TYR A 45 -11.71 7.81 1.78
CA TYR A 45 -13.06 7.50 2.23
C TYR A 45 -14.07 7.87 1.15
N ASP A 46 -15.19 7.18 1.15
CA ASP A 46 -16.24 7.48 0.19
C ASP A 46 -17.55 7.61 0.97
N GLY A 47 -17.68 8.71 1.68
CA GLY A 47 -18.91 8.99 2.42
C GLY A 47 -18.96 8.50 3.85
N ASP A 48 -18.31 7.39 4.15
CA ASP A 48 -18.31 6.83 5.49
C ASP A 48 -16.94 6.98 6.11
N MET A 49 -16.81 7.95 6.99
CA MET A 49 -15.51 8.27 7.58
C MET A 49 -14.99 7.20 8.54
N ASN A 50 -15.80 6.20 8.84
CA ASN A 50 -15.36 5.12 9.71
C ASN A 50 -14.78 3.93 8.93
N ASN A 51 -14.99 3.90 7.62
CA ASN A 51 -14.58 2.77 6.80
C ASN A 51 -13.81 3.24 5.58
N PRO A 52 -12.48 3.30 5.67
CA PRO A 52 -11.68 3.70 4.51
C PRO A 52 -11.80 2.65 3.41
N ILE A 53 -11.78 3.12 2.16
CA ILE A 53 -11.89 2.23 1.00
C ILE A 53 -10.55 2.00 0.31
N ALA A 54 -9.56 2.78 0.64
CA ALA A 54 -8.24 2.61 0.04
C ALA A 54 -7.17 3.23 0.94
N TRP A 55 -5.94 2.83 0.71
CA TRP A 55 -4.80 3.29 1.51
C TRP A 55 -3.58 3.47 0.63
N ASP A 56 -2.78 4.52 0.93
CA ASP A 56 -1.46 4.67 0.33
C ASP A 56 -0.45 4.49 1.44
N ILE A 57 0.36 3.47 1.36
CA ILE A 57 1.39 3.22 2.38
C ILE A 57 2.75 3.55 1.81
N LEU A 58 3.69 3.86 2.69
CA LEU A 58 5.07 4.12 2.30
C LEU A 58 5.89 2.86 2.49
N VAL A 59 6.62 2.48 1.46
CA VAL A 59 7.45 1.29 1.47
C VAL A 59 8.89 1.70 1.16
N PRO A 60 9.85 1.30 1.99
CA PRO A 60 11.25 1.61 1.73
C PRO A 60 11.71 1.06 0.39
N ASP A 61 12.60 1.80 -0.26
CA ASP A 61 13.14 1.40 -1.55
C ASP A 61 13.86 0.04 -1.45
N THR A 62 14.37 -0.29 -0.28
CA THR A 62 15.15 -1.51 -0.10
C THR A 62 14.34 -2.78 -0.36
N PHE A 63 13.02 -2.74 -0.14
CA PHE A 63 12.24 -3.94 -0.42
C PHE A 63 10.98 -3.68 -1.23
N ILE A 64 10.98 -2.61 -2.02
CA ILE A 64 9.83 -2.33 -2.88
C ILE A 64 9.63 -3.44 -3.92
N ASP A 65 10.73 -4.02 -4.42
CA ASP A 65 10.59 -5.08 -5.42
C ASP A 65 9.92 -6.31 -4.84
N ASP A 66 10.21 -6.63 -3.58
CA ASP A 66 9.57 -7.75 -2.92
C ASP A 66 8.10 -7.48 -2.69
N VAL A 67 7.76 -6.25 -2.35
CA VAL A 67 6.36 -5.86 -2.17
C VAL A 67 5.60 -5.96 -3.48
N LYS A 68 6.19 -5.49 -4.57
CA LYS A 68 5.57 -5.60 -5.89
C LYS A 68 5.26 -7.04 -6.24
N LYS A 69 6.20 -7.93 -5.99
CA LYS A 69 6.01 -9.33 -6.29
C LYS A 69 4.94 -9.94 -5.41
N TYR A 70 4.95 -9.58 -4.13
CA TYR A 70 3.97 -10.09 -3.19
C TYR A 70 2.55 -9.72 -3.62
N ILE A 71 2.36 -8.45 -4.00
CA ILE A 71 1.06 -7.98 -4.42
C ILE A 71 0.61 -8.69 -5.70
N LYS A 72 1.54 -8.86 -6.63
CA LYS A 72 1.22 -9.53 -7.87
C LYS A 72 0.78 -10.96 -7.63
N ASP A 73 1.41 -11.65 -6.70
CA ASP A 73 1.09 -13.04 -6.41
C ASP A 73 -0.15 -13.19 -5.54
N PHE A 74 -0.55 -12.14 -4.84
CA PHE A 74 -1.70 -12.19 -3.95
C PHE A 74 -3.01 -12.37 -4.70
N VAL A 75 -3.13 -11.76 -5.86
CA VAL A 75 -4.38 -11.83 -6.63
C VAL A 75 -4.40 -12.98 -7.65
#